data_89b008ff6d79230e03c7141f6014c75f
#
_entry.id   89b008ff6d79230e03c7141f6014c75f
#
_cell.length_a   1.000
_cell.length_b   1.000
_cell.length_c   1.000
_cell.angle_alpha   90.00
_cell.angle_beta   90.00
_cell.angle_gamma   90.00
#
_symmetry.space_group_name_H-M   'P 1'
#
loop_
_entity.id
_entity.type
_entity.pdbx_description
1 polymer ?
#
loop_
_entity_poly.entity_id
_entity_poly.type
_entity_poly.pdbx_seq_one_letter_code
_entity_poly.pdbx_strand_id
1 'polypeptide(L)'
;MKKKTILKTLLKITGIVLGILILALLAYIVYLYASYYRIEDNQELVVEAPVDDTTTGAAAVLATDTEYSAVTYNIGFGAYLPAYSFFMDGGTSSWAESPETVQYAINGAGELVKSLDPDFALIQEIDLDATRSYHTD
;
A
#
# COMPACT_ATOMS: atom_id res chain seq x y z
N MET A 1 -9.31 -37.91 -46.38
CA MET A 1 -9.42 -36.43 -46.54
C MET A 1 -9.91 -35.67 -45.34
N LYS A 2 -10.95 -36.08 -44.64
CA LYS A 2 -11.54 -35.37 -43.46
C LYS A 2 -10.55 -35.08 -42.29
N LYS A 3 -9.65 -36.03 -41.93
CA LYS A 3 -8.69 -35.84 -40.83
C LYS A 3 -7.70 -34.69 -41.07
N LYS A 4 -7.19 -34.48 -42.31
CA LYS A 4 -6.27 -33.38 -42.65
C LYS A 4 -6.96 -32.00 -42.54
N THR A 5 -8.24 -31.92 -42.85
CA THR A 5 -9.03 -30.67 -42.74
C THR A 5 -9.24 -30.30 -41.27
N ILE A 6 -9.62 -31.27 -40.44
CA ILE A 6 -9.80 -31.10 -39.01
C ILE A 6 -8.49 -30.60 -38.36
N LEU A 7 -7.36 -31.24 -38.66
CA LEU A 7 -6.06 -30.84 -38.12
C LEU A 7 -5.69 -29.39 -38.50
N LYS A 8 -5.92 -29.00 -39.80
CA LYS A 8 -5.69 -27.61 -40.21
C LYS A 8 -6.58 -26.61 -39.48
N THR A 9 -7.83 -26.95 -39.23
CA THR A 9 -8.77 -26.10 -38.50
C THR A 9 -8.34 -25.97 -37.03
N LEU A 10 -7.95 -27.07 -36.40
CA LEU A 10 -7.43 -27.06 -35.02
C LEU A 10 -6.18 -26.17 -34.91
N LEU A 11 -5.21 -26.35 -35.81
CA LEU A 11 -3.99 -25.53 -35.84
C LEU A 11 -4.31 -24.04 -36.03
N LYS A 12 -5.26 -23.67 -36.87
CA LYS A 12 -5.69 -22.27 -37.01
C LYS A 12 -6.32 -21.73 -35.73
N ILE A 13 -7.22 -22.49 -35.09
CA ILE A 13 -7.86 -22.08 -33.84
C ILE A 13 -6.81 -21.92 -32.74
N THR A 14 -5.92 -22.91 -32.57
CA THR A 14 -4.82 -22.83 -31.62
C THR A 14 -3.93 -21.60 -31.87
N GLY A 15 -3.59 -21.32 -33.12
CA GLY A 15 -2.80 -20.13 -33.48
C GLY A 15 -3.51 -18.82 -33.15
N ILE A 16 -4.82 -18.74 -33.40
CA ILE A 16 -5.63 -17.56 -33.04
C ILE A 16 -5.68 -17.38 -31.51
N VAL A 17 -5.96 -18.46 -30.76
CA VAL A 17 -6.01 -18.42 -29.30
C VAL A 17 -4.65 -17.98 -28.73
N LEU A 18 -3.56 -18.56 -29.22
CA LEU A 18 -2.22 -18.19 -28.80
C LEU A 18 -1.90 -16.72 -29.13
N GLY A 19 -2.29 -16.25 -30.31
CA GLY A 19 -2.15 -14.84 -30.69
C GLY A 19 -2.91 -13.90 -29.76
N ILE A 20 -4.14 -14.24 -29.37
CA ILE A 20 -4.93 -13.46 -28.40
C ILE A 20 -4.26 -13.44 -27.04
N LEU A 21 -3.74 -14.57 -26.57
CA LEU A 21 -3.04 -14.65 -25.28
C LEU A 21 -1.77 -13.80 -25.26
N ILE A 22 -1.00 -13.83 -26.36
CA ILE A 22 0.19 -12.99 -26.49
C ILE A 22 -0.18 -11.50 -26.48
N LEU A 23 -1.21 -11.11 -27.23
CA LEU A 23 -1.68 -9.72 -27.24
C LEU A 23 -2.17 -9.27 -25.86
N ALA A 24 -2.90 -10.12 -25.15
CA ALA A 24 -3.35 -9.83 -23.79
C ALA A 24 -2.16 -9.65 -22.83
N LEU A 25 -1.15 -10.51 -22.93
CA LEU A 25 0.08 -10.39 -22.14
C LEU A 25 0.83 -9.09 -22.45
N LEU A 26 0.99 -8.75 -23.74
CA LEU A 26 1.64 -7.51 -24.14
C LEU A 26 0.86 -6.28 -23.65
N ALA A 27 -0.47 -6.29 -23.77
CA ALA A 27 -1.33 -5.22 -23.25
C ALA A 27 -1.19 -5.08 -21.73
N TYR A 28 -1.11 -6.19 -21.02
CA TYR A 28 -0.89 -6.19 -19.57
C TYR A 28 0.49 -5.62 -19.18
N ILE A 29 1.55 -6.00 -19.91
CA ILE A 29 2.90 -5.44 -19.70
C ILE A 29 2.89 -3.92 -19.93
N VAL A 30 2.27 -3.46 -21.04
CA VAL A 30 2.14 -2.03 -21.32
C VAL A 30 1.37 -1.32 -20.22
N TYR A 31 0.29 -1.92 -19.74
CA TYR A 31 -0.49 -1.38 -18.60
C TYR A 31 0.39 -1.25 -17.35
N LEU A 32 1.18 -2.25 -16.99
CA LEU A 32 2.06 -2.20 -15.82
C LEU A 32 3.08 -1.06 -15.92
N TYR A 33 3.70 -0.87 -17.10
CA TYR A 33 4.65 0.23 -17.29
C TYR A 33 3.97 1.59 -17.30
N ALA A 34 2.80 1.72 -17.93
CA ALA A 34 2.07 2.97 -18.01
C ALA A 34 1.44 3.41 -16.69
N SER A 35 1.06 2.43 -15.85
CA SER A 35 0.49 2.69 -14.52
C SER A 35 1.55 2.76 -13.41
N TYR A 36 2.81 2.47 -13.74
CA TYR A 36 3.88 2.55 -12.76
C TYR A 36 4.10 4.00 -12.33
N TYR A 37 3.93 4.22 -11.03
CA TYR A 37 4.20 5.50 -10.41
C TYR A 37 5.24 5.32 -9.31
N ARG A 38 6.22 6.20 -9.30
CA ARG A 38 7.21 6.34 -8.24
C ARG A 38 7.35 7.81 -7.92
N ILE A 39 7.44 8.14 -6.65
CA ILE A 39 7.77 9.51 -6.22
C ILE A 39 9.17 9.87 -6.74
N GLU A 40 9.37 11.14 -7.06
CA GLU A 40 10.66 11.64 -7.54
C GLU A 40 11.74 11.52 -6.45
N ASP A 41 12.97 11.26 -6.88
CA ASP A 41 14.12 11.25 -5.97
C ASP A 41 14.36 12.66 -5.43
N ASN A 42 14.61 12.79 -4.13
CA ASN A 42 14.84 14.05 -3.43
C ASN A 42 13.66 15.05 -3.49
N GLN A 43 12.44 14.55 -3.54
CA GLN A 43 11.26 15.40 -3.46
C GLN A 43 11.24 16.14 -2.12
N GLU A 44 11.09 17.48 -2.17
CA GLU A 44 10.81 18.26 -0.96
C GLU A 44 9.44 17.87 -0.39
N LEU A 45 9.42 17.48 0.87
CA LEU A 45 8.19 17.17 1.59
C LEU A 45 7.69 18.43 2.27
N VAL A 46 6.39 18.68 2.13
CA VAL A 46 5.71 19.72 2.91
C VAL A 46 5.62 19.23 4.35
N VAL A 47 6.23 19.95 5.27
CA VAL A 47 6.10 19.69 6.70
C VAL A 47 4.85 20.41 7.19
N GLU A 48 3.85 19.64 7.62
CA GLU A 48 2.66 20.19 8.25
C GLU A 48 2.96 20.44 9.72
N ALA A 49 2.79 21.68 10.16
CA ALA A 49 2.89 22.02 11.59
C ALA A 49 1.60 21.59 12.32
N PRO A 50 1.70 21.14 13.59
CA PRO A 50 0.52 20.89 14.40
C PRO A 50 -0.41 22.09 14.43
N VAL A 51 -1.71 21.86 14.36
CA VAL A 51 -2.75 22.91 14.28
C VAL A 51 -2.74 23.86 15.49
N ASP A 52 -2.06 23.47 16.56
CA ASP A 52 -2.06 24.19 17.86
C ASP A 52 -0.72 24.87 18.18
N ASP A 53 0.23 24.89 17.21
CA ASP A 53 1.51 25.54 17.46
C ASP A 53 1.41 27.05 17.24
N THR A 54 1.20 27.77 18.34
CA THR A 54 1.31 29.24 18.39
C THR A 54 2.76 29.74 18.28
N THR A 55 3.72 28.84 18.19
CA THR A 55 5.11 29.14 17.93
C THR A 55 5.31 29.31 16.42
N THR A 56 5.37 30.55 16.01
CA THR A 56 5.73 31.02 14.69
C THR A 56 6.85 30.20 14.06
N GLY A 57 6.54 29.38 13.07
CA GLY A 57 7.31 29.06 11.84
C GLY A 57 8.83 28.86 11.86
N ALA A 58 9.46 28.79 13.02
CA ALA A 58 10.86 28.42 13.12
C ALA A 58 10.94 26.89 13.14
N ALA A 59 11.52 26.28 12.10
CA ALA A 59 11.88 24.88 12.14
C ALA A 59 12.57 24.57 13.46
N ALA A 60 11.99 23.67 14.27
CA ALA A 60 12.63 23.24 15.49
C ALA A 60 13.99 22.62 15.14
N VAL A 61 15.05 23.27 15.54
CA VAL A 61 16.42 22.77 15.36
C VAL A 61 16.71 21.83 16.50
N LEU A 62 16.97 20.56 16.17
CA LEU A 62 17.37 19.58 17.18
C LEU A 62 18.73 19.96 17.78
N ALA A 63 18.85 19.86 19.10
CA ALA A 63 20.12 20.10 19.77
C ALA A 63 21.10 18.95 19.47
N THR A 64 22.37 19.29 19.27
CA THR A 64 23.45 18.30 19.22
C THR A 64 23.78 17.81 20.64
N ASP A 65 24.36 16.61 20.73
CA ASP A 65 24.74 15.98 22.02
C ASP A 65 23.57 15.76 22.99
N THR A 66 22.36 15.54 22.42
CA THR A 66 21.14 15.23 23.15
C THR A 66 20.64 13.87 22.72
N GLU A 67 20.20 13.04 23.66
CA GLU A 67 19.54 11.77 23.37
C GLU A 67 18.06 12.01 22.99
N TYR A 68 17.64 11.40 21.91
CA TYR A 68 16.27 11.41 21.44
C TYR A 68 15.72 9.99 21.34
N SER A 69 14.46 9.83 21.68
CA SER A 69 13.74 8.58 21.52
C SER A 69 13.04 8.52 20.17
N ALA A 70 13.00 7.33 19.58
CA ALA A 70 12.26 7.12 18.33
C ALA A 70 11.49 5.80 18.37
N VAL A 71 10.28 5.81 17.86
CA VAL A 71 9.49 4.61 17.60
C VAL A 71 9.30 4.42 16.11
N THR A 72 9.38 3.19 15.64
CA THR A 72 9.02 2.80 14.28
C THR A 72 7.91 1.76 14.37
N TYR A 73 6.81 1.95 13.64
CA TYR A 73 5.64 1.10 13.72
C TYR A 73 4.94 0.97 12.37
N ASN A 74 4.92 -0.26 11.85
CA ASN A 74 4.09 -0.61 10.71
C ASN A 74 2.70 -0.96 11.22
N ILE A 75 1.68 -0.15 10.88
CA ILE A 75 0.30 -0.32 11.36
C ILE A 75 -0.55 -1.21 10.45
N GLY A 76 0.02 -1.75 9.36
CA GLY A 76 -0.66 -2.68 8.47
C GLY A 76 -1.97 -2.13 7.92
N PHE A 77 -2.02 -0.89 7.48
CA PHE A 77 -3.21 -0.15 7.01
C PHE A 77 -4.47 -0.33 7.88
N GLY A 78 -4.28 -0.54 9.19
CA GLY A 78 -5.38 -0.76 10.13
C GLY A 78 -6.08 -2.12 10.01
N ALA A 79 -5.50 -3.10 9.32
CA ALA A 79 -6.15 -4.40 9.10
C ALA A 79 -5.59 -5.53 9.97
N TYR A 80 -4.33 -5.46 10.40
CA TYR A 80 -3.60 -6.57 11.01
C TYR A 80 -3.96 -6.79 12.48
N LEU A 81 -5.24 -7.00 12.76
CA LEU A 81 -5.70 -7.51 14.06
C LEU A 81 -5.38 -9.02 14.17
N PRO A 82 -5.38 -9.59 15.39
CA PRO A 82 -4.98 -10.99 15.62
C PRO A 82 -5.72 -12.04 14.78
N ALA A 83 -6.95 -11.75 14.35
CA ALA A 83 -7.76 -12.64 13.51
C ALA A 83 -7.53 -12.43 12.00
N TYR A 84 -6.77 -11.41 11.61
CA TYR A 84 -6.55 -11.09 10.20
C TYR A 84 -5.65 -12.14 9.53
N SER A 85 -6.06 -12.61 8.37
CA SER A 85 -5.36 -13.66 7.61
C SER A 85 -5.00 -13.15 6.21
N PHE A 86 -3.80 -12.57 6.09
CA PHE A 86 -3.35 -11.95 4.84
C PHE A 86 -3.06 -12.99 3.76
N PHE A 87 -3.54 -12.73 2.54
CA PHE A 87 -3.47 -13.73 1.45
C PHE A 87 -2.03 -14.06 1.02
N MET A 88 -1.11 -13.12 1.11
CA MET A 88 0.30 -13.35 0.75
C MET A 88 1.04 -14.19 1.79
N ASP A 89 0.54 -14.28 3.02
CA ASP A 89 1.05 -15.12 4.10
C ASP A 89 0.33 -16.48 4.16
N GLY A 90 -0.35 -16.85 3.09
CA GLY A 90 -1.13 -18.09 3.00
C GLY A 90 -2.54 -17.97 3.55
N GLY A 91 -2.99 -16.77 3.88
CA GLY A 91 -4.35 -16.48 4.29
C GLY A 91 -5.30 -16.20 3.12
N THR A 92 -6.40 -15.51 3.40
CA THR A 92 -7.47 -15.28 2.42
C THR A 92 -7.86 -13.82 2.24
N SER A 93 -7.41 -12.93 3.13
CA SER A 93 -7.83 -11.54 3.15
C SER A 93 -6.83 -10.63 2.44
N SER A 94 -7.34 -9.68 1.65
CA SER A 94 -6.56 -8.62 0.99
C SER A 94 -7.04 -7.21 1.34
N TRP A 95 -8.18 -7.12 2.01
CA TRP A 95 -8.82 -5.90 2.51
C TRP A 95 -8.96 -5.99 4.01
N ALA A 96 -9.08 -4.86 4.68
CA ALA A 96 -9.51 -4.83 6.06
C ALA A 96 -10.89 -5.46 6.23
N GLU A 97 -11.26 -5.86 7.43
CA GLU A 97 -12.53 -6.53 7.70
C GLU A 97 -13.72 -5.58 7.56
N SER A 98 -13.59 -4.37 8.08
CA SER A 98 -14.61 -3.31 7.99
C SER A 98 -13.99 -1.93 8.28
N PRO A 99 -14.70 -0.83 7.97
CA PRO A 99 -14.26 0.52 8.35
C PRO A 99 -14.06 0.68 9.85
N GLU A 100 -14.97 0.09 10.66
CA GLU A 100 -14.91 0.15 12.12
C GLU A 100 -13.66 -0.55 12.68
N THR A 101 -13.29 -1.69 12.05
CA THR A 101 -12.09 -2.44 12.41
C THR A 101 -10.83 -1.62 12.11
N VAL A 102 -10.79 -0.95 10.96
CA VAL A 102 -9.69 -0.04 10.60
C VAL A 102 -9.57 1.08 11.62
N GLN A 103 -10.66 1.77 11.90
CA GLN A 103 -10.68 2.87 12.87
C GLN A 103 -10.25 2.42 14.27
N TYR A 104 -10.70 1.24 14.70
CA TYR A 104 -10.28 0.65 15.98
C TYR A 104 -8.77 0.40 16.02
N ALA A 105 -8.22 -0.18 14.95
CA ALA A 105 -6.79 -0.50 14.86
C ALA A 105 -5.93 0.76 14.80
N ILE A 106 -6.32 1.78 14.03
CA ILE A 106 -5.62 3.06 13.92
C ILE A 106 -5.64 3.78 15.25
N ASN A 107 -6.79 3.85 15.92
CA ASN A 107 -6.90 4.47 17.26
C ASN A 107 -6.00 3.75 18.26
N GLY A 108 -5.99 2.41 18.26
CA GLY A 108 -5.12 1.62 19.13
C GLY A 108 -3.64 1.87 18.89
N ALA A 109 -3.24 1.98 17.61
CA ALA A 109 -1.86 2.32 17.22
C ALA A 109 -1.49 3.73 17.72
N GLY A 110 -2.37 4.71 17.53
CA GLY A 110 -2.16 6.07 17.99
C GLY A 110 -2.02 6.17 19.51
N GLU A 111 -2.89 5.49 20.27
CA GLU A 111 -2.80 5.47 21.74
C GLU A 111 -1.52 4.78 22.21
N LEU A 112 -1.07 3.72 21.54
CA LEU A 112 0.20 3.07 21.85
C LEU A 112 1.38 4.03 21.65
N VAL A 113 1.47 4.67 20.49
CA VAL A 113 2.55 5.64 20.18
C VAL A 113 2.53 6.78 21.21
N LYS A 114 1.34 7.32 21.49
CA LYS A 114 1.17 8.36 22.50
C LYS A 114 1.62 7.94 23.91
N SER A 115 1.36 6.69 24.28
CA SER A 115 1.79 6.15 25.59
C SER A 115 3.30 6.00 25.71
N LEU A 116 4.01 5.85 24.61
CA LEU A 116 5.47 5.77 24.57
C LEU A 116 6.13 7.14 24.60
N ASP A 117 5.39 8.20 24.29
CA ASP A 117 5.83 9.60 24.28
C ASP A 117 7.21 9.81 23.59
N PRO A 118 7.38 9.31 22.35
CA PRO A 118 8.67 9.40 21.67
C PRO A 118 8.90 10.81 21.10
N ASP A 119 10.16 11.21 20.98
CA ASP A 119 10.53 12.45 20.27
C ASP A 119 10.26 12.34 18.77
N PHE A 120 10.34 11.11 18.22
CA PHE A 120 10.05 10.80 16.80
C PHE A 120 9.18 9.55 16.67
N ALA A 121 8.15 9.63 15.84
CA ALA A 121 7.36 8.49 15.43
C ALA A 121 7.43 8.31 13.91
N LEU A 122 7.95 7.16 13.45
CA LEU A 122 8.03 6.77 12.06
C LEU A 122 6.99 5.67 11.80
N ILE A 123 5.86 6.06 11.23
CA ILE A 123 4.74 5.14 11.00
C ILE A 123 4.75 4.69 9.54
N GLN A 124 4.61 3.39 9.31
CA GLN A 124 4.55 2.78 7.99
C GLN A 124 3.18 2.16 7.73
N GLU A 125 2.90 1.95 6.44
CA GLU A 125 1.64 1.40 5.95
C GLU A 125 0.41 2.18 6.43
N ILE A 126 0.49 3.50 6.39
CA ILE A 126 -0.67 4.38 6.53
C ILE A 126 -1.34 4.47 5.15
N ASP A 127 -2.60 4.07 5.06
CA ASP A 127 -3.40 4.31 3.88
C ASP A 127 -3.99 5.72 3.91
N LEU A 128 -3.98 6.38 2.76
CA LEU A 128 -4.69 7.63 2.51
C LEU A 128 -5.73 7.35 1.43
N ASP A 129 -7.00 7.44 1.77
CA ASP A 129 -8.13 7.26 0.84
C ASP A 129 -8.06 5.93 0.04
N ALA A 130 -7.54 4.86 0.66
CA ALA A 130 -7.35 3.59 -0.02
C ALA A 130 -8.59 2.70 0.06
N THR A 131 -8.88 2.00 -1.07
CA THR A 131 -10.06 1.11 -1.17
C THR A 131 -9.98 -0.07 -0.20
N ARG A 132 -8.78 -0.61 0.05
CA ARG A 132 -8.58 -1.77 0.93
C ARG A 132 -8.83 -1.48 2.41
N SER A 133 -8.80 -0.21 2.80
CA SER A 133 -9.11 0.30 4.14
C SER A 133 -10.42 1.08 4.18
N TYR A 134 -11.28 0.91 3.16
CA TYR A 134 -12.60 1.54 3.05
C TYR A 134 -12.56 3.06 3.06
N HIS A 135 -11.49 3.67 2.56
CA HIS A 135 -11.28 5.13 2.57
C HIS A 135 -11.32 5.71 4.00
N THR A 136 -10.86 4.91 4.97
CA THR A 136 -10.73 5.29 6.37
C THR A 136 -9.27 5.65 6.63
N ASP A 137 -9.02 6.87 7.10
CA ASP A 137 -7.73 7.50 7.42
C ASP A 137 -7.70 8.07 8.84
#